data_510d245a1d9edceaced54b740d6d3ba2
#
_entry.id   510d245a1d9edceaced54b740d6d3ba2
#
_cell.length_a   1.000
_cell.length_b   1.000
_cell.length_c   1.000
_cell.angle_alpha   90.00
_cell.angle_beta   90.00
_cell.angle_gamma   90.00
#
_symmetry.space_group_name_H-M   'P 1'
#
loop_
_entity.id
_entity.type
_entity.pdbx_description
1 polymer ?
#
loop_
_entity_poly.entity_id
_entity_poly.type
_entity_poly.pdbx_seq_one_letter_code
_entity_poly.pdbx_strand_id
1 'polypeptide(L)'
;GPSGCGKTSFINAISGLVPKETGSVTVRGEEVTGPGPDRAMVFQDYALLPWRTVESNVRMPFEFQDLGVSEAEKKKRVQECLELVDLNGFEKSFPYELSGGMKQRVGIARALITHPDILLADEPFAAIDAMTREAMQAEMERIVMETGQTCVFITHSIDEAILLGDRVVVISYRPGKVKEIVDVKFPRPRMSSSEVKTSREYAQLRDHIWKLVKDEASQTNRGE
;
A
#
# COMPACT_ATOMS: atom_id res chain seq x y z
N GLY A 1 11.11 2.46 9.45
CA GLY A 1 11.68 1.81 10.64
C GLY A 1 12.27 0.45 10.29
N PRO A 2 13.19 -0.12 11.13
CA PRO A 2 13.85 -1.39 10.85
C PRO A 2 12.88 -2.59 10.84
N SER A 3 13.37 -3.75 10.37
CA SER A 3 12.57 -4.98 10.37
C SER A 3 12.26 -5.41 11.82
N GLY A 4 11.05 -5.93 12.03
CA GLY A 4 10.60 -6.39 13.35
C GLY A 4 10.21 -5.27 14.33
N CYS A 5 10.13 -4.00 13.93
CA CYS A 5 9.66 -2.90 14.79
C CYS A 5 8.13 -2.80 14.93
N GLY A 6 7.37 -3.70 14.29
CA GLY A 6 5.91 -3.77 14.44
C GLY A 6 5.09 -3.09 13.33
N LYS A 7 5.68 -2.73 12.18
CA LYS A 7 4.96 -2.08 11.06
C LYS A 7 3.77 -2.90 10.55
N THR A 8 3.99 -4.18 10.27
CA THR A 8 2.92 -5.11 9.85
C THR A 8 1.86 -5.28 10.95
N SER A 9 2.25 -5.36 12.22
CA SER A 9 1.29 -5.43 13.33
C SER A 9 0.46 -4.14 13.42
N PHE A 10 1.07 -2.99 13.18
CA PHE A 10 0.40 -1.69 13.17
C PHE A 10 -0.64 -1.61 12.04
N ILE A 11 -0.28 -1.98 10.81
CA ILE A 11 -1.21 -1.95 9.69
C ILE A 11 -2.35 -2.98 9.86
N ASN A 12 -2.06 -4.15 10.47
CA ASN A 12 -3.06 -5.15 10.80
C ASN A 12 -4.03 -4.66 11.89
N ALA A 13 -3.57 -3.85 12.84
CA ALA A 13 -4.45 -3.20 13.81
C ALA A 13 -5.35 -2.13 13.15
N ILE A 14 -4.82 -1.34 12.21
CA ILE A 14 -5.62 -0.38 11.42
C ILE A 14 -6.66 -1.10 10.57
N SER A 15 -6.31 -2.23 9.96
CA SER A 15 -7.24 -3.02 9.14
C SER A 15 -8.33 -3.73 9.97
N GLY A 16 -8.14 -3.85 11.27
CA GLY A 16 -9.02 -4.59 12.17
C GLY A 16 -8.79 -6.11 12.17
N LEU A 17 -7.72 -6.60 11.53
CA LEU A 17 -7.35 -8.01 11.52
C LEU A 17 -6.77 -8.49 12.86
N VAL A 18 -6.16 -7.57 13.61
CA VAL A 18 -5.59 -7.84 14.93
C VAL A 18 -6.19 -6.85 15.93
N PRO A 19 -6.63 -7.31 17.10
CA PRO A 19 -7.17 -6.41 18.13
C PRO A 19 -6.07 -5.47 18.65
N LYS A 20 -6.44 -4.23 18.93
CA LYS A 20 -5.58 -3.28 19.63
C LYS A 20 -5.65 -3.51 21.13
N GLU A 21 -4.53 -3.45 21.83
CA GLU A 21 -4.49 -3.54 23.30
C GLU A 21 -4.90 -2.23 23.97
N THR A 22 -4.49 -1.10 23.40
CA THR A 22 -4.77 0.26 23.93
C THR A 22 -4.97 1.24 22.78
N GLY A 23 -5.54 2.40 23.08
CA GLY A 23 -5.81 3.45 22.08
C GLY A 23 -7.03 3.16 21.23
N SER A 24 -7.24 3.99 20.20
CA SER A 24 -8.36 3.86 19.26
C SER A 24 -7.88 4.06 17.83
N VAL A 25 -8.53 3.36 16.90
CA VAL A 25 -8.42 3.59 15.46
C VAL A 25 -9.81 3.98 14.98
N THR A 26 -9.92 5.11 14.31
CA THR A 26 -11.21 5.61 13.79
C THR A 26 -11.10 5.88 12.30
N VAL A 27 -12.14 5.54 11.54
CA VAL A 27 -12.33 5.90 10.14
C VAL A 27 -13.61 6.70 10.03
N ARG A 28 -13.53 7.91 9.47
CA ARG A 28 -14.67 8.86 9.41
C ARG A 28 -15.36 9.10 10.77
N GLY A 29 -14.59 9.00 11.86
CA GLY A 29 -15.11 9.18 13.23
C GLY A 29 -15.71 7.91 13.87
N GLU A 30 -15.85 6.82 13.14
CA GLU A 30 -16.31 5.54 13.63
C GLU A 30 -15.14 4.66 14.08
N GLU A 31 -15.28 3.99 15.22
CA GLU A 31 -14.23 3.14 15.76
C GLU A 31 -14.11 1.83 14.98
N VAL A 32 -12.86 1.47 14.65
CA VAL A 32 -12.52 0.20 14.02
C VAL A 32 -12.58 -0.92 15.06
N THR A 33 -13.56 -1.80 14.92
CA THR A 33 -13.78 -2.97 15.79
C THR A 33 -13.43 -4.30 15.11
N GLY A 34 -13.22 -4.29 13.78
CA GLY A 34 -12.89 -5.46 12.97
C GLY A 34 -12.65 -5.08 11.52
N PRO A 35 -12.41 -6.06 10.61
CA PRO A 35 -12.32 -5.80 9.18
C PRO A 35 -13.61 -5.19 8.63
N GLY A 36 -13.49 -4.27 7.69
CA GLY A 36 -14.64 -3.57 7.10
C GLY A 36 -14.40 -3.17 5.64
N PRO A 37 -15.47 -2.87 4.87
CA PRO A 37 -15.38 -2.48 3.46
C PRO A 37 -14.75 -1.11 3.23
N ASP A 38 -14.69 -0.28 4.25
CA ASP A 38 -14.07 1.06 4.28
C ASP A 38 -12.54 1.01 4.21
N ARG A 39 -11.95 -0.18 4.41
CA ARG A 39 -10.51 -0.41 4.37
C ARG A 39 -10.19 -1.61 3.49
N ALA A 40 -9.19 -1.47 2.63
CA ALA A 40 -8.69 -2.57 1.83
C ALA A 40 -7.18 -2.73 2.00
N MET A 41 -6.68 -3.97 1.86
CA MET A 41 -5.28 -4.29 2.07
C MET A 41 -4.65 -4.85 0.79
N VAL A 42 -3.48 -4.30 0.44
CA VAL A 42 -2.59 -4.82 -0.59
C VAL A 42 -1.43 -5.52 0.12
N PHE A 43 -1.31 -6.81 -0.10
CA PHE A 43 -0.31 -7.67 0.55
C PHE A 43 0.99 -7.76 -0.24
N GLN A 44 2.08 -8.07 0.44
CA GLN A 44 3.40 -8.23 -0.14
C GLN A 44 3.47 -9.39 -1.15
N ASP A 45 2.79 -10.50 -0.89
CA ASP A 45 2.78 -11.74 -1.66
C ASP A 45 1.57 -11.87 -2.61
N TYR A 46 0.97 -10.71 -2.97
CA TYR A 46 -0.21 -10.58 -3.84
C TYR A 46 -1.48 -11.24 -3.29
N ALA A 47 -1.41 -12.30 -2.51
CA ALA A 47 -2.51 -13.08 -1.94
C ALA A 47 -3.60 -13.45 -2.97
N LEU A 48 -3.21 -13.79 -4.21
CA LEU A 48 -4.14 -14.21 -5.26
C LEU A 48 -4.50 -15.67 -5.09
N LEU A 49 -5.76 -16.00 -5.36
CA LEU A 49 -6.24 -17.38 -5.41
C LEU A 49 -5.81 -18.01 -6.74
N PRO A 50 -4.88 -18.99 -6.73
CA PRO A 50 -4.25 -19.48 -7.97
C PRO A 50 -5.21 -20.26 -8.88
N TRP A 51 -6.33 -20.72 -8.36
CA TRP A 51 -7.39 -21.44 -9.09
C TRP A 51 -8.50 -20.53 -9.63
N ARG A 52 -8.38 -19.21 -9.42
CA ARG A 52 -9.31 -18.21 -9.94
C ARG A 52 -8.66 -17.38 -11.03
N THR A 53 -9.45 -16.97 -12.02
CA THR A 53 -9.03 -16.02 -13.03
C THR A 53 -8.80 -14.62 -12.42
N VAL A 54 -8.18 -13.72 -13.18
CA VAL A 54 -7.98 -12.31 -12.82
C VAL A 54 -9.32 -11.67 -12.45
N GLU A 55 -10.33 -11.73 -13.32
CA GLU A 55 -11.67 -11.19 -13.06
C GLU A 55 -12.27 -11.77 -11.75
N SER A 56 -12.15 -13.08 -11.55
CA SER A 56 -12.69 -13.73 -10.36
C SER A 56 -11.93 -13.37 -9.07
N ASN A 57 -10.63 -13.14 -9.15
CA ASN A 57 -9.83 -12.62 -8.03
C ASN A 57 -10.23 -11.18 -7.68
N VAL A 58 -10.40 -10.30 -8.66
CA VAL A 58 -10.82 -8.90 -8.44
C VAL A 58 -12.24 -8.84 -7.88
N ARG A 59 -13.15 -9.69 -8.38
CA ARG A 59 -14.55 -9.75 -7.94
C ARG A 59 -14.74 -10.34 -6.53
N MET A 60 -13.74 -11.07 -6.00
CA MET A 60 -13.84 -11.84 -4.77
C MET A 60 -14.44 -11.08 -3.56
N PRO A 61 -14.12 -9.79 -3.31
CA PRO A 61 -14.69 -9.06 -2.16
C PRO A 61 -16.23 -9.05 -2.13
N PHE A 62 -16.90 -9.05 -3.28
CA PHE A 62 -18.37 -9.08 -3.35
C PHE A 62 -19.00 -10.41 -2.90
N GLU A 63 -18.20 -11.47 -2.71
CA GLU A 63 -18.68 -12.76 -2.21
C GLU A 63 -18.77 -12.77 -0.67
N PHE A 64 -17.98 -11.91 -0.01
CA PHE A 64 -17.87 -11.86 1.45
C PHE A 64 -18.49 -10.60 2.06
N GLN A 65 -18.79 -9.60 1.23
CA GLN A 65 -19.34 -8.32 1.66
C GLN A 65 -20.61 -8.04 0.87
N ASP A 66 -21.74 -7.92 1.57
CA ASP A 66 -22.97 -7.41 0.96
C ASP A 66 -22.90 -5.87 0.89
N LEU A 67 -22.51 -5.38 -0.28
CA LEU A 67 -22.42 -3.94 -0.55
C LEU A 67 -23.71 -3.38 -1.19
N GLY A 68 -24.80 -4.18 -1.26
CA GLY A 68 -26.06 -3.76 -1.84
C GLY A 68 -26.00 -3.45 -3.34
N VAL A 69 -24.97 -3.91 -4.08
CA VAL A 69 -24.77 -3.63 -5.50
C VAL A 69 -25.30 -4.75 -6.40
N SER A 70 -25.94 -4.39 -7.51
CA SER A 70 -26.45 -5.34 -8.49
C SER A 70 -25.33 -6.10 -9.21
N GLU A 71 -25.63 -7.26 -9.80
CA GLU A 71 -24.69 -8.02 -10.61
C GLU A 71 -24.14 -7.23 -11.82
N ALA A 72 -24.97 -6.38 -12.43
CA ALA A 72 -24.54 -5.50 -13.51
C ALA A 72 -23.51 -4.47 -13.01
N GLU A 73 -23.75 -3.89 -11.85
CA GLU A 73 -22.83 -2.93 -11.23
C GLU A 73 -21.53 -3.63 -10.78
N LYS A 74 -21.58 -4.84 -10.22
CA LYS A 74 -20.37 -5.61 -9.88
C LYS A 74 -19.51 -5.85 -11.12
N LYS A 75 -20.11 -6.27 -12.23
CA LYS A 75 -19.41 -6.49 -13.51
C LYS A 75 -18.77 -5.20 -14.02
N LYS A 76 -19.50 -4.09 -13.97
CA LYS A 76 -19.01 -2.78 -14.37
C LYS A 76 -17.78 -2.36 -13.55
N ARG A 77 -17.85 -2.46 -12.22
CA ARG A 77 -16.73 -2.12 -11.32
C ARG A 77 -15.50 -2.99 -11.55
N VAL A 78 -15.68 -4.29 -11.83
CA VAL A 78 -14.56 -5.18 -12.19
C VAL A 78 -13.87 -4.65 -13.44
N GLN A 79 -14.63 -4.31 -14.48
CA GLN A 79 -14.07 -3.78 -15.71
C GLN A 79 -13.32 -2.46 -15.47
N GLU A 80 -13.93 -1.53 -14.76
CA GLU A 80 -13.32 -0.24 -14.41
C GLU A 80 -12.02 -0.41 -13.60
N CYS A 81 -11.99 -1.34 -12.63
CA CYS A 81 -10.78 -1.64 -11.87
C CYS A 81 -9.69 -2.27 -12.73
N LEU A 82 -10.03 -3.15 -13.67
CA LEU A 82 -9.06 -3.76 -14.57
C LEU A 82 -8.49 -2.74 -15.57
N GLU A 83 -9.32 -1.82 -16.06
CA GLU A 83 -8.88 -0.69 -16.88
C GLU A 83 -7.94 0.23 -16.10
N LEU A 84 -8.29 0.58 -14.86
CA LEU A 84 -7.50 1.44 -13.99
C LEU A 84 -6.06 0.90 -13.78
N VAL A 85 -5.89 -0.42 -13.75
CA VAL A 85 -4.59 -1.07 -13.53
C VAL A 85 -3.97 -1.66 -14.80
N ASP A 86 -4.41 -1.27 -15.99
CA ASP A 86 -3.92 -1.75 -17.29
C ASP A 86 -3.88 -3.29 -17.43
N LEU A 87 -4.98 -3.96 -17.05
CA LEU A 87 -5.12 -5.41 -17.20
C LEU A 87 -6.22 -5.83 -18.19
N ASN A 88 -6.62 -4.94 -19.09
CA ASN A 88 -7.55 -5.26 -20.16
C ASN A 88 -7.00 -6.38 -21.04
N GLY A 89 -7.85 -7.36 -21.35
CA GLY A 89 -7.50 -8.54 -22.14
C GLY A 89 -6.95 -9.71 -21.31
N PHE A 90 -6.73 -9.54 -20.01
CA PHE A 90 -6.24 -10.57 -19.09
C PHE A 90 -7.31 -11.08 -18.12
N GLU A 91 -8.58 -10.73 -18.31
CA GLU A 91 -9.70 -11.03 -17.40
C GLU A 91 -9.81 -12.51 -17.09
N LYS A 92 -9.57 -13.35 -18.10
CA LYS A 92 -9.70 -14.82 -18.03
C LYS A 92 -8.39 -15.55 -17.71
N SER A 93 -7.27 -14.84 -17.66
CA SER A 93 -5.97 -15.42 -17.31
C SER A 93 -5.95 -15.84 -15.84
N PHE A 94 -5.15 -16.87 -15.55
CA PHE A 94 -4.90 -17.33 -14.19
C PHE A 94 -3.60 -16.70 -13.64
N PRO A 95 -3.42 -16.62 -12.31
CA PRO A 95 -2.22 -16.03 -11.70
C PRO A 95 -0.89 -16.61 -12.20
N TYR A 96 -0.83 -17.89 -12.52
CA TYR A 96 0.40 -18.54 -13.04
C TYR A 96 0.78 -18.08 -14.45
N GLU A 97 -0.13 -17.46 -15.21
CA GLU A 97 0.12 -16.90 -16.54
C GLU A 97 0.61 -15.46 -16.50
N LEU A 98 0.65 -14.83 -15.30
CA LEU A 98 0.96 -13.42 -15.11
C LEU A 98 2.39 -13.20 -14.63
N SER A 99 3.00 -12.08 -15.05
CA SER A 99 4.23 -11.56 -14.43
C SER A 99 4.00 -11.13 -12.97
N GLY A 100 5.09 -10.93 -12.20
CA GLY A 100 4.99 -10.41 -10.83
C GLY A 100 4.29 -9.06 -10.73
N GLY A 101 4.61 -8.13 -11.64
CA GLY A 101 3.95 -6.83 -11.72
C GLY A 101 2.46 -6.95 -12.05
N MET A 102 2.06 -7.83 -12.97
CA MET A 102 0.64 -8.08 -13.28
C MET A 102 -0.10 -8.67 -12.07
N LYS A 103 0.51 -9.59 -11.33
CA LYS A 103 -0.07 -10.13 -10.09
C LYS A 103 -0.33 -9.04 -9.06
N GLN A 104 0.62 -8.11 -8.93
CA GLN A 104 0.47 -6.95 -8.03
C GLN A 104 -0.70 -6.06 -8.47
N ARG A 105 -0.83 -5.78 -9.76
CA ARG A 105 -1.95 -5.02 -10.33
C ARG A 105 -3.30 -5.68 -10.03
N VAL A 106 -3.39 -7.00 -10.12
CA VAL A 106 -4.62 -7.74 -9.72
C VAL A 106 -4.91 -7.54 -8.23
N GLY A 107 -3.88 -7.61 -7.36
CA GLY A 107 -4.01 -7.35 -5.92
C GLY A 107 -4.52 -5.94 -5.62
N ILE A 108 -4.01 -4.94 -6.34
CA ILE A 108 -4.45 -3.53 -6.23
C ILE A 108 -5.89 -3.39 -6.72
N ALA A 109 -6.25 -3.91 -7.90
CA ALA A 109 -7.61 -3.88 -8.43
C ALA A 109 -8.62 -4.52 -7.47
N ARG A 110 -8.28 -5.68 -6.88
CA ARG A 110 -9.08 -6.34 -5.86
C ARG A 110 -9.27 -5.49 -4.61
N ALA A 111 -8.25 -4.75 -4.20
CA ALA A 111 -8.37 -3.84 -3.06
C ALA A 111 -9.26 -2.64 -3.36
N LEU A 112 -9.24 -2.13 -4.58
CA LEU A 112 -10.00 -0.93 -5.00
C LEU A 112 -11.47 -1.20 -5.31
N ILE A 113 -11.86 -2.45 -5.61
CA ILE A 113 -13.22 -2.81 -6.10
C ILE A 113 -14.34 -2.41 -5.14
N THR A 114 -14.05 -2.37 -3.84
CA THR A 114 -15.02 -1.99 -2.79
C THR A 114 -15.12 -0.48 -2.59
N HIS A 115 -14.32 0.33 -3.32
CA HIS A 115 -14.18 1.77 -3.10
C HIS A 115 -13.85 2.12 -1.65
N PRO A 116 -12.77 1.56 -1.07
CA PRO A 116 -12.43 1.79 0.33
C PRO A 116 -12.04 3.24 0.57
N ASP A 117 -12.23 3.74 1.80
CA ASP A 117 -11.74 5.06 2.21
C ASP A 117 -10.23 5.05 2.43
N ILE A 118 -9.71 3.90 2.87
CA ILE A 118 -8.31 3.73 3.21
C ILE A 118 -7.73 2.52 2.49
N LEU A 119 -6.65 2.74 1.74
CA LEU A 119 -5.84 1.70 1.16
C LEU A 119 -4.62 1.44 2.06
N LEU A 120 -4.50 0.21 2.54
CA LEU A 120 -3.40 -0.25 3.39
C LEU A 120 -2.44 -1.09 2.54
N ALA A 121 -1.19 -0.68 2.41
CA ALA A 121 -0.20 -1.38 1.59
C ALA A 121 1.01 -1.78 2.45
N ASP A 122 1.22 -3.09 2.62
CA ASP A 122 2.34 -3.65 3.39
C ASP A 122 3.42 -4.15 2.44
N GLU A 123 4.48 -3.37 2.26
CA GLU A 123 5.63 -3.62 1.37
C GLU A 123 5.24 -4.13 -0.04
N PRO A 124 4.29 -3.47 -0.75
CA PRO A 124 3.64 -4.04 -1.92
C PRO A 124 4.57 -4.26 -3.11
N PHE A 125 5.79 -3.70 -3.09
CA PHE A 125 6.75 -3.82 -4.19
C PHE A 125 7.99 -4.65 -3.82
N ALA A 126 8.03 -5.28 -2.64
CA ALA A 126 9.21 -6.02 -2.19
C ALA A 126 9.55 -7.23 -3.08
N ALA A 127 8.55 -7.89 -3.65
CA ALA A 127 8.70 -9.08 -4.48
C ALA A 127 8.88 -8.79 -5.99
N ILE A 128 9.01 -7.50 -6.39
CA ILE A 128 9.06 -7.08 -7.80
C ILE A 128 10.51 -6.69 -8.16
N ASP A 129 10.94 -7.03 -9.38
CA ASP A 129 12.24 -6.59 -9.92
C ASP A 129 12.34 -5.06 -10.03
N ALA A 130 13.57 -4.53 -10.08
CA ALA A 130 13.80 -3.08 -9.97
C ALA A 130 13.14 -2.25 -11.07
N MET A 131 13.13 -2.72 -12.33
CA MET A 131 12.55 -1.96 -13.45
C MET A 131 11.02 -1.94 -13.36
N THR A 132 10.41 -3.11 -13.12
CA THR A 132 8.96 -3.24 -12.94
C THR A 132 8.49 -2.48 -11.70
N ARG A 133 9.30 -2.46 -10.64
CA ARG A 133 9.00 -1.73 -9.39
C ARG A 133 8.82 -0.24 -9.62
N GLU A 134 9.72 0.42 -10.35
CA GLU A 134 9.60 1.86 -10.62
C GLU A 134 8.31 2.18 -11.40
N ALA A 135 7.97 1.38 -12.40
CA ALA A 135 6.70 1.53 -13.13
C ALA A 135 5.49 1.33 -12.20
N MET A 136 5.52 0.33 -11.31
CA MET A 136 4.43 0.05 -10.37
C MET A 136 4.27 1.14 -9.30
N GLN A 137 5.36 1.77 -8.88
CA GLN A 137 5.33 2.90 -7.95
C GLN A 137 4.68 4.13 -8.60
N ALA A 138 5.04 4.43 -9.85
CA ALA A 138 4.41 5.51 -10.60
C ALA A 138 2.91 5.26 -10.82
N GLU A 139 2.55 4.01 -11.09
CA GLU A 139 1.16 3.57 -11.24
C GLU A 139 0.37 3.72 -9.93
N MET A 140 0.95 3.32 -8.80
CA MET A 140 0.33 3.50 -7.49
C MET A 140 0.12 4.99 -7.17
N GLU A 141 1.10 5.85 -7.45
CA GLU A 141 0.94 7.29 -7.28
C GLU A 141 -0.23 7.82 -8.13
N ARG A 142 -0.32 7.41 -9.40
CA ARG A 142 -1.42 7.76 -10.30
C ARG A 142 -2.77 7.33 -9.73
N ILE A 143 -2.90 6.08 -9.33
CA ILE A 143 -4.14 5.52 -8.77
C ILE A 143 -4.58 6.30 -7.53
N VAL A 144 -3.67 6.54 -6.57
CA VAL A 144 -3.99 7.30 -5.35
C VAL A 144 -4.42 8.73 -5.68
N MET A 145 -3.80 9.38 -6.67
CA MET A 145 -4.19 10.72 -7.11
C MET A 145 -5.57 10.74 -7.78
N GLU A 146 -5.87 9.76 -8.64
CA GLU A 146 -7.14 9.68 -9.36
C GLU A 146 -8.31 9.30 -8.45
N THR A 147 -8.08 8.41 -7.49
CA THR A 147 -9.13 7.94 -6.56
C THR A 147 -9.31 8.84 -5.33
N GLY A 148 -8.32 9.67 -5.00
CA GLY A 148 -8.35 10.56 -3.83
C GLY A 148 -8.37 9.83 -2.48
N GLN A 149 -8.03 8.54 -2.46
CA GLN A 149 -8.08 7.71 -1.26
C GLN A 149 -6.92 8.02 -0.31
N THR A 150 -7.15 7.85 0.98
CA THR A 150 -6.08 7.84 1.98
C THR A 150 -5.28 6.55 1.83
N CYS A 151 -3.97 6.66 1.63
CA CYS A 151 -3.09 5.49 1.55
C CYS A 151 -2.15 5.43 2.75
N VAL A 152 -2.12 4.31 3.46
CA VAL A 152 -1.10 3.99 4.47
C VAL A 152 -0.16 2.96 3.86
N PHE A 153 1.07 3.38 3.62
CA PHE A 153 2.07 2.61 2.89
C PHE A 153 3.23 2.24 3.79
N ILE A 154 3.51 0.95 3.94
CA ILE A 154 4.68 0.44 4.64
C ILE A 154 5.77 0.12 3.62
N THR A 155 6.96 0.62 3.86
CA THR A 155 8.16 0.31 3.08
C THR A 155 9.41 0.38 3.95
N HIS A 156 10.46 -0.31 3.51
CA HIS A 156 11.81 -0.13 4.02
C HIS A 156 12.65 0.80 3.11
N SER A 157 12.13 1.21 1.96
CA SER A 157 12.79 2.15 1.04
C SER A 157 12.47 3.60 1.42
N ILE A 158 13.50 4.39 1.69
CA ILE A 158 13.36 5.82 2.00
C ILE A 158 12.88 6.57 0.76
N ASP A 159 13.35 6.20 -0.41
CA ASP A 159 12.97 6.83 -1.67
C ASP A 159 11.47 6.59 -1.96
N GLU A 160 10.95 5.37 -1.74
CA GLU A 160 9.51 5.09 -1.82
C GLU A 160 8.71 5.94 -0.82
N ALA A 161 9.18 6.01 0.43
CA ALA A 161 8.48 6.77 1.46
C ALA A 161 8.36 8.27 1.11
N ILE A 162 9.42 8.86 0.54
CA ILE A 162 9.42 10.28 0.14
C ILE A 162 8.57 10.49 -1.12
N LEU A 163 8.71 9.62 -2.12
CA LEU A 163 8.07 9.83 -3.42
C LEU A 163 6.57 9.53 -3.39
N LEU A 164 6.13 8.57 -2.59
CA LEU A 164 4.72 8.17 -2.51
C LEU A 164 3.97 8.84 -1.35
N GLY A 165 4.63 9.15 -0.23
CA GLY A 165 3.98 9.67 0.97
C GLY A 165 3.93 11.20 1.03
N ASP A 166 2.83 11.76 1.55
CA ASP A 166 2.78 13.19 1.92
C ASP A 166 3.34 13.42 3.33
N ARG A 167 3.38 12.36 4.14
CA ARG A 167 4.04 12.31 5.45
C ARG A 167 4.78 10.99 5.60
N VAL A 168 5.99 11.04 6.12
CA VAL A 168 6.80 9.87 6.45
C VAL A 168 6.84 9.71 7.97
N VAL A 169 6.28 8.61 8.47
CA VAL A 169 6.31 8.27 9.89
C VAL A 169 7.49 7.33 10.14
N VAL A 170 8.49 7.82 10.84
CA VAL A 170 9.66 7.02 11.23
C VAL A 170 9.39 6.33 12.55
N ILE A 171 9.47 4.99 12.54
CA ILE A 171 9.22 4.15 13.72
C ILE A 171 10.56 3.65 14.26
N SER A 172 10.76 3.74 15.59
CA SER A 172 11.96 3.24 16.29
C SER A 172 12.02 1.71 16.28
N TYR A 173 13.21 1.17 16.61
CA TYR A 173 13.35 -0.24 16.95
C TYR A 173 12.59 -0.56 18.25
N ARG A 174 12.56 -1.79 18.67
CA ARG A 174 11.79 -2.29 19.83
C ARG A 174 12.03 -1.49 21.12
N PRO A 175 10.97 -1.04 21.82
CA PRO A 175 9.57 -1.05 21.39
C PRO A 175 9.31 -0.03 20.28
N GLY A 176 8.51 -0.40 19.26
CA GLY A 176 8.16 0.48 18.14
C GLY A 176 7.40 1.71 18.61
N LYS A 177 8.02 2.88 18.49
CA LYS A 177 7.42 4.19 18.82
C LYS A 177 7.58 5.12 17.63
N VAL A 178 6.66 6.07 17.47
CA VAL A 178 6.84 7.14 16.50
C VAL A 178 8.03 7.99 16.95
N LYS A 179 9.10 7.98 16.18
CA LYS A 179 10.31 8.78 16.41
C LYS A 179 10.14 10.18 15.86
N GLU A 180 9.66 10.28 14.63
CA GLU A 180 9.41 11.55 13.96
C GLU A 180 8.35 11.38 12.88
N ILE A 181 7.59 12.44 12.62
CA ILE A 181 6.70 12.56 11.47
C ILE A 181 7.25 13.67 10.59
N VAL A 182 7.66 13.31 9.38
CA VAL A 182 8.32 14.21 8.44
C VAL A 182 7.34 14.54 7.31
N ASP A 183 7.03 15.82 7.12
CA ASP A 183 6.20 16.28 6.01
C ASP A 183 6.98 16.31 4.70
N VAL A 184 6.36 15.81 3.63
CA VAL A 184 6.91 15.82 2.28
C VAL A 184 6.20 16.89 1.46
N LYS A 185 6.91 17.96 1.12
CA LYS A 185 6.34 19.16 0.48
C LYS A 185 6.55 19.24 -1.04
N PHE A 186 6.95 18.14 -1.67
CA PHE A 186 7.13 18.13 -3.13
C PHE A 186 5.77 18.01 -3.83
N PRO A 187 5.58 18.72 -4.97
CA PRO A 187 4.37 18.59 -5.77
C PRO A 187 4.27 17.18 -6.39
N ARG A 188 3.06 16.71 -6.60
CA ARG A 188 2.77 15.47 -7.35
C ARG A 188 2.55 15.78 -8.84
N PRO A 189 2.83 14.84 -9.77
CA PRO A 189 3.41 13.52 -9.55
C PRO A 189 4.91 13.59 -9.26
N ARG A 190 5.40 12.78 -8.32
CA ARG A 190 6.81 12.76 -7.88
C ARG A 190 7.62 11.65 -8.51
N MET A 191 6.99 10.49 -8.74
CA MET A 191 7.68 9.31 -9.28
C MET A 191 8.25 9.55 -10.67
N SER A 192 7.55 10.27 -11.53
CA SER A 192 7.99 10.64 -12.88
C SER A 192 8.83 11.92 -12.94
N SER A 193 8.94 12.68 -11.84
CA SER A 193 9.66 13.96 -11.82
C SER A 193 11.15 13.77 -11.58
N SER A 194 11.96 13.96 -12.62
CA SER A 194 13.42 14.03 -12.49
C SER A 194 13.87 15.24 -11.68
N GLU A 195 13.14 16.36 -11.76
CA GLU A 195 13.43 17.59 -11.01
C GLU A 195 13.36 17.35 -9.51
N VAL A 196 12.32 16.64 -9.03
CA VAL A 196 12.18 16.28 -7.62
C VAL A 196 13.34 15.40 -7.19
N LYS A 197 13.60 14.29 -7.92
CA LYS A 197 14.64 13.30 -7.55
C LYS A 197 16.05 13.88 -7.55
N THR A 198 16.35 14.91 -8.35
CA THR A 198 17.68 15.55 -8.45
C THR A 198 17.80 16.83 -7.60
N SER A 199 16.73 17.26 -6.95
CA SER A 199 16.74 18.47 -6.14
C SER A 199 17.60 18.34 -4.88
N ARG A 200 18.16 19.46 -4.43
CA ARG A 200 18.92 19.53 -3.18
C ARG A 200 18.03 19.23 -1.96
N GLU A 201 16.80 19.69 -2.01
CA GLU A 201 15.79 19.50 -0.97
C GLU A 201 15.45 18.02 -0.80
N TYR A 202 15.33 17.28 -1.91
CA TYR A 202 15.13 15.82 -1.86
C TYR A 202 16.31 15.09 -1.22
N ALA A 203 17.54 15.46 -1.62
CA ALA A 203 18.75 14.87 -1.04
C ALA A 203 18.87 15.15 0.47
N GLN A 204 18.54 16.37 0.91
CA GLN A 204 18.53 16.73 2.33
C GLN A 204 17.46 15.97 3.13
N LEU A 205 16.24 15.85 2.61
CA LEU A 205 15.16 15.12 3.23
C LEU A 205 15.50 13.62 3.35
N ARG A 206 16.04 13.03 2.29
CA ARG A 206 16.51 11.66 2.25
C ARG A 206 17.60 11.39 3.30
N ASP A 207 18.61 12.28 3.39
CA ASP A 207 19.68 12.18 4.39
C ASP A 207 19.14 12.31 5.82
N HIS A 208 18.21 13.23 6.06
CA HIS A 208 17.54 13.38 7.35
C HIS A 208 16.85 12.08 7.77
N ILE A 209 15.98 11.52 6.92
CA ILE A 209 15.26 10.27 7.20
C ILE A 209 16.25 9.11 7.37
N TRP A 210 17.31 9.07 6.54
CA TRP A 210 18.36 8.05 6.66
C TRP A 210 19.03 8.06 8.04
N LYS A 211 19.38 9.23 8.57
CA LYS A 211 19.98 9.38 9.91
C LYS A 211 19.03 8.85 10.98
N LEU A 212 17.75 9.21 10.92
CA LEU A 212 16.74 8.72 11.85
C LEU A 212 16.63 7.19 11.87
N VAL A 213 16.67 6.56 10.68
CA VAL A 213 16.58 5.09 10.53
C VAL A 213 17.89 4.40 10.94
N LYS A 214 19.04 4.96 10.57
CA LYS A 214 20.36 4.40 10.87
C LYS A 214 20.64 4.34 12.37
N ASP A 215 20.26 5.35 13.13
CA ASP A 215 20.42 5.38 14.58
C ASP A 215 19.70 4.20 15.24
N GLU A 216 18.52 3.84 14.72
CA GLU A 216 17.73 2.70 15.20
C GLU A 216 18.36 1.33 14.84
N ALA A 217 18.91 1.21 13.62
CA ALA A 217 19.60 -0.02 13.20
C ALA A 217 20.88 -0.29 14.01
N SER A 218 21.55 0.77 14.47
CA SER A 218 22.74 0.65 15.33
C SER A 218 22.42 0.18 16.75
N GLN A 219 21.19 0.36 17.22
CA GLN A 219 20.73 -0.15 18.52
C GLN A 219 20.37 -1.64 18.45
N THR A 220 19.97 -2.15 17.29
CA THR A 220 19.69 -3.57 17.06
C THR A 220 20.93 -4.45 17.32
N ASN A 221 22.12 -3.99 16.88
CA ASN A 221 23.37 -4.74 17.02
C ASN A 221 24.01 -4.64 18.43
N ARG A 222 23.45 -3.89 19.37
CA ARG A 222 23.94 -3.75 20.74
C ARG A 222 23.08 -4.48 21.77
N GLY A 223 21.98 -5.09 21.34
CA GLY A 223 21.00 -5.78 22.19
C GLY A 223 20.98 -7.32 22.02
N GLU A 224 21.92 -7.89 21.25
CA GLU A 224 22.29 -9.30 21.23
C GLU A 224 23.59 -9.46 22.05
#